data_7fe2e30783d34499a1d859fa9f0b0ed9
#
_entry.id   7fe2e30783d34499a1d859fa9f0b0ed9
#
_cell.length_a   1.000
_cell.length_b   1.000
_cell.length_c   1.000
_cell.angle_alpha   90.00
_cell.angle_beta   90.00
_cell.angle_gamma   90.00
#
_symmetry.space_group_name_H-M   'P 1'
#
loop_
_entity.id
_entity.type
_entity.pdbx_description
1 polymer ?
#
loop_
_entity_poly.entity_id
_entity_poly.type
_entity_poly.pdbx_seq_one_letter_code
_entity_poly.pdbx_strand_id
1 'polypeptide(L)'
;MPSTTSNTTIGPDAPVVREHQPAETYDATAKQKAGAKLSRIPIKVQNDGPALKKPDWIRVKAGSSTTRFYEIKDILRQNKLVTVCEEASCPNIGECFGKGTATFMIMGDKCTRRCPFCDVGHGRPDPLDVNEPGNLANTIAQLKLKYVVITSVDRDDLRDGGAQHFVDCIRATRAQSPGTQIEILTPDFRGRDERALEILKAAPPDVMNHNL
;
A
#
# COMPACT_ATOMS: atom_id res chain seq x y z
N MET A 1 -23.71 50.74 39.74
CA MET A 1 -22.60 49.87 40.19
C MET A 1 -22.11 49.11 38.99
N PRO A 2 -20.89 49.33 38.50
CA PRO A 2 -20.37 48.59 37.31
C PRO A 2 -19.76 47.28 37.74
N SER A 3 -20.14 46.22 37.07
CA SER A 3 -19.61 44.85 37.18
C SER A 3 -18.20 44.79 36.58
N THR A 4 -17.23 44.45 37.41
CA THR A 4 -15.83 44.19 37.02
C THR A 4 -15.75 42.83 36.37
N THR A 5 -15.50 42.79 35.07
CA THR A 5 -15.04 41.64 34.32
C THR A 5 -13.56 41.42 34.59
N SER A 6 -13.21 40.37 35.31
CA SER A 6 -11.82 39.94 35.52
C SER A 6 -11.31 39.25 34.25
N ASN A 7 -10.40 39.90 33.53
CA ASN A 7 -9.64 39.32 32.47
C ASN A 7 -8.54 38.42 33.07
N THR A 8 -8.73 37.13 33.07
CA THR A 8 -7.68 36.17 33.47
C THR A 8 -6.74 35.96 32.29
N THR A 9 -5.57 36.50 32.36
CA THR A 9 -4.48 36.29 31.41
C THR A 9 -3.95 34.87 31.60
N ILE A 10 -4.20 34.00 30.65
CA ILE A 10 -3.66 32.62 30.63
C ILE A 10 -2.18 32.73 30.25
N GLY A 11 -1.28 32.27 31.12
CA GLY A 11 0.15 32.24 30.90
C GLY A 11 0.57 31.24 29.81
N PRO A 12 1.80 31.33 29.26
CA PRO A 12 2.24 30.52 28.12
C PRO A 12 2.39 29.00 28.39
N ASP A 13 2.26 28.56 29.64
CA ASP A 13 2.45 27.18 30.08
C ASP A 13 1.15 26.45 30.44
N ALA A 14 -0.01 26.97 30.08
CA ALA A 14 -1.26 26.26 30.32
C ALA A 14 -1.36 25.04 29.38
N PRO A 15 -1.66 23.83 29.90
CA PRO A 15 -1.83 22.65 29.04
C PRO A 15 -2.98 22.93 28.07
N VAL A 16 -2.69 22.80 26.76
CA VAL A 16 -3.69 22.90 25.71
C VAL A 16 -4.66 21.74 25.88
N VAL A 17 -5.78 21.98 26.53
CA VAL A 17 -6.91 21.03 26.58
C VAL A 17 -7.46 20.96 25.16
N ARG A 18 -7.07 19.93 24.42
CA ARG A 18 -7.70 19.64 23.14
C ARG A 18 -9.15 19.21 23.41
N GLU A 19 -10.08 20.01 22.92
CA GLU A 19 -11.48 19.61 22.87
C GLU A 19 -11.58 18.22 22.24
N HIS A 20 -12.24 17.34 22.96
CA HIS A 20 -12.51 15.98 22.49
C HIS A 20 -13.50 16.11 21.32
N GLN A 21 -12.98 16.07 20.09
CA GLN A 21 -13.85 15.91 18.94
C GLN A 21 -14.63 14.60 19.12
N PRO A 22 -15.96 14.60 18.92
CA PRO A 22 -16.75 13.38 19.01
C PRO A 22 -16.11 12.35 18.06
N ALA A 23 -15.89 11.15 18.57
CA ALA A 23 -15.33 10.07 17.79
C ALA A 23 -16.22 9.85 16.57
N GLU A 24 -15.70 10.15 15.37
CA GLU A 24 -16.38 9.78 14.13
C GLU A 24 -16.74 8.29 14.22
N THR A 25 -17.99 7.98 13.89
CA THR A 25 -18.50 6.60 13.92
C THR A 25 -17.62 5.75 13.03
N TYR A 26 -16.94 4.78 13.64
CA TYR A 26 -16.01 3.91 12.95
C TYR A 26 -16.72 2.99 11.97
N ASP A 27 -16.53 3.21 10.70
CA ASP A 27 -16.90 2.26 9.66
C ASP A 27 -15.72 1.29 9.41
N ALA A 28 -15.88 0.04 9.83
CA ALA A 28 -14.88 -1.01 9.64
C ALA A 28 -14.69 -1.40 8.16
N THR A 29 -15.65 -1.05 7.31
CA THR A 29 -15.60 -1.35 5.87
C THR A 29 -14.92 -0.24 5.07
N ALA A 30 -14.86 0.98 5.63
CA ALA A 30 -14.24 2.12 4.99
C ALA A 30 -12.71 1.98 4.94
N LYS A 31 -12.12 2.34 3.81
CA LYS A 31 -10.67 2.40 3.62
C LYS A 31 -10.08 3.58 4.40
N GLN A 32 -9.28 3.29 5.43
CA GLN A 32 -8.64 4.30 6.28
C GLN A 32 -7.22 4.60 5.80
N LYS A 33 -6.90 5.86 5.55
CA LYS A 33 -5.56 6.35 5.18
C LYS A 33 -5.09 7.45 6.14
N ALA A 34 -3.78 7.72 6.12
CA ALA A 34 -3.15 8.82 6.85
C ALA A 34 -3.58 8.95 8.33
N GLY A 35 -4.04 10.13 8.75
CA GLY A 35 -4.42 10.42 10.13
C GLY A 35 -5.47 9.48 10.72
N ALA A 36 -6.49 9.10 9.95
CA ALA A 36 -7.54 8.16 10.38
C ALA A 36 -6.97 6.76 10.70
N LYS A 37 -5.99 6.30 9.90
CA LYS A 37 -5.26 5.05 10.15
C LYS A 37 -4.38 5.15 11.39
N LEU A 38 -3.62 6.26 11.53
CA LEU A 38 -2.65 6.46 12.61
C LEU A 38 -3.31 6.75 13.96
N SER A 39 -4.50 7.37 13.99
CA SER A 39 -5.20 7.72 15.24
C SER A 39 -5.48 6.52 16.14
N ARG A 40 -5.54 5.32 15.58
CA ARG A 40 -5.83 4.06 16.28
C ARG A 40 -4.60 3.22 16.64
N ILE A 41 -3.39 3.71 16.33
CA ILE A 41 -2.16 3.03 16.73
C ILE A 41 -1.90 3.38 18.20
N PRO A 42 -1.69 2.37 19.07
CA PRO A 42 -1.53 2.61 20.53
C PRO A 42 -0.26 3.40 20.85
N ILE A 43 0.80 3.23 20.07
CA ILE A 43 2.06 3.92 20.26
C ILE A 43 2.11 5.12 19.30
N LYS A 44 2.08 6.33 19.85
CA LYS A 44 2.22 7.56 19.08
C LYS A 44 3.65 8.06 19.21
N VAL A 45 4.39 8.06 18.12
CA VAL A 45 5.68 8.75 18.05
C VAL A 45 5.38 10.25 17.92
N GLN A 46 5.68 11.02 18.95
CA GLN A 46 5.63 12.48 18.89
C GLN A 46 6.98 12.95 18.32
N ASN A 47 6.94 13.64 17.19
CA ASN A 47 8.10 14.36 16.69
C ASN A 47 8.17 15.70 17.40
N ASP A 48 8.97 15.79 18.46
CA ASP A 48 9.14 16.99 19.28
C ASP A 48 10.13 18.00 18.66
N GLY A 49 10.63 17.74 17.47
CA GLY A 49 11.60 18.59 16.78
C GLY A 49 11.03 19.28 15.52
N PRO A 50 11.64 20.39 15.10
CA PRO A 50 11.31 21.03 13.84
C PRO A 50 11.57 20.05 12.67
N ALA A 51 10.65 20.01 11.70
CA ALA A 51 10.84 19.19 10.51
C ALA A 51 12.14 19.57 9.79
N LEU A 52 13.07 18.63 9.69
CA LEU A 52 14.33 18.86 8.99
C LEU A 52 14.08 19.09 7.50
N LYS A 53 14.76 20.11 6.94
CA LYS A 53 14.70 20.36 5.49
C LYS A 53 15.30 19.16 4.76
N LYS A 54 14.56 18.60 3.82
CA LYS A 54 15.08 17.50 2.97
C LYS A 54 16.27 18.02 2.15
N PRO A 55 17.39 17.25 2.08
CA PRO A 55 18.52 17.58 1.21
C PRO A 55 18.09 17.75 -0.26
N ASP A 56 18.75 18.62 -0.98
CA ASP A 56 18.34 18.95 -2.36
C ASP A 56 18.44 17.76 -3.33
N TRP A 57 19.29 16.78 -3.04
CA TRP A 57 19.43 15.55 -3.83
C TRP A 57 18.23 14.58 -3.69
N ILE A 58 17.38 14.73 -2.66
CA ILE A 58 16.14 13.93 -2.48
C ILE A 58 14.98 14.47 -3.35
N ARG A 59 15.18 15.55 -4.08
CA ARG A 59 14.12 16.12 -4.93
C ARG A 59 13.88 15.21 -6.12
N VAL A 60 12.69 14.61 -6.15
CA VAL A 60 12.20 13.94 -7.37
C VAL A 60 11.91 15.03 -8.40
N LYS A 61 12.45 14.88 -9.61
CA LYS A 61 12.01 15.71 -10.73
C LYS A 61 10.53 15.42 -10.95
N ALA A 62 9.68 16.44 -10.85
CA ALA A 62 8.29 16.31 -11.24
C ALA A 62 8.26 15.70 -12.65
N GLY A 63 7.88 14.42 -12.74
CA GLY A 63 7.98 13.67 -13.98
C GLY A 63 7.11 14.33 -15.04
N SER A 64 7.65 14.55 -16.21
CA SER A 64 6.83 14.80 -17.39
C SER A 64 5.87 13.61 -17.52
N SER A 65 4.57 13.85 -17.43
CA SER A 65 3.53 12.85 -17.71
C SER A 65 3.72 12.44 -19.18
N THR A 66 4.45 11.36 -19.39
CA THR A 66 4.69 10.84 -20.74
C THR A 66 3.44 10.12 -21.24
N THR A 67 3.26 10.01 -22.54
CA THR A 67 2.18 9.19 -23.14
C THR A 67 2.16 7.80 -22.50
N ARG A 68 3.33 7.21 -22.26
CA ARG A 68 3.48 5.89 -21.64
C ARG A 68 2.92 5.81 -20.21
N PHE A 69 3.02 6.88 -19.42
CA PHE A 69 2.44 6.96 -18.09
C PHE A 69 0.93 6.81 -18.11
N TYR A 70 0.26 7.51 -19.02
CA TYR A 70 -1.21 7.42 -19.15
C TYR A 70 -1.65 6.09 -19.72
N GLU A 71 -0.94 5.54 -20.71
CA GLU A 71 -1.19 4.19 -21.26
C GLU A 71 -1.18 3.13 -20.15
N ILE A 72 -0.17 3.14 -19.26
CA ILE A 72 -0.09 2.20 -18.15
C ILE A 72 -1.29 2.37 -17.21
N LYS A 73 -1.63 3.61 -16.86
CA LYS A 73 -2.79 3.86 -15.99
C LYS A 73 -4.09 3.38 -16.60
N ASP A 74 -4.28 3.55 -17.89
CA ASP A 74 -5.50 3.10 -18.59
C ASP A 74 -5.55 1.57 -18.63
N ILE A 75 -4.44 0.90 -18.93
CA ILE A 75 -4.34 -0.57 -18.90
C ILE A 75 -4.65 -1.12 -17.50
N LEU A 76 -4.11 -0.52 -16.44
CA LEU A 76 -4.37 -0.92 -15.06
C LEU A 76 -5.87 -0.82 -14.71
N ARG A 77 -6.52 0.29 -15.08
CA ARG A 77 -7.96 0.50 -14.84
C ARG A 77 -8.83 -0.47 -15.62
N GLN A 78 -8.53 -0.70 -16.89
CA GLN A 78 -9.25 -1.65 -17.73
C GLN A 78 -9.19 -3.07 -17.16
N ASN A 79 -8.07 -3.45 -16.57
CA ASN A 79 -7.86 -4.76 -15.97
C ASN A 79 -8.19 -4.80 -14.46
N LYS A 80 -8.74 -3.72 -13.88
CA LYS A 80 -9.11 -3.61 -12.46
C LYS A 80 -7.95 -3.93 -11.50
N LEU A 81 -6.73 -3.55 -11.88
CA LEU A 81 -5.53 -3.81 -11.10
C LEU A 81 -5.14 -2.60 -10.26
N VAL A 82 -4.52 -2.89 -9.13
CA VAL A 82 -3.98 -1.92 -8.19
C VAL A 82 -2.46 -1.97 -8.22
N THR A 83 -1.81 -0.81 -8.11
CA THR A 83 -0.36 -0.74 -7.95
C THR A 83 -0.01 -0.11 -6.61
N VAL A 84 1.03 -0.63 -5.97
CA VAL A 84 1.58 0.00 -4.76
C VAL A 84 2.07 1.42 -5.06
N CYS A 85 2.46 1.68 -6.30
CA CYS A 85 2.93 3.01 -6.73
C CYS A 85 1.83 4.08 -6.60
N GLU A 86 0.57 3.73 -6.87
CA GLU A 86 -0.58 4.62 -6.69
C GLU A 86 -1.05 4.62 -5.23
N GLU A 87 -1.18 3.46 -4.61
CA GLU A 87 -1.73 3.32 -3.26
C GLU A 87 -0.82 3.88 -2.16
N ALA A 88 0.50 3.73 -2.33
CA ALA A 88 1.50 4.27 -1.42
C ALA A 88 1.95 5.70 -1.76
N SER A 89 1.25 6.39 -2.67
CA SER A 89 1.56 7.77 -3.06
C SER A 89 3.04 7.96 -3.45
N CYS A 90 3.59 6.99 -4.21
CA CYS A 90 5.01 6.93 -4.53
C CYS A 90 5.45 8.16 -5.34
N PRO A 91 6.45 8.93 -4.88
CA PRO A 91 6.91 10.13 -5.59
C PRO A 91 7.58 9.82 -6.93
N ASN A 92 8.04 8.58 -7.14
CA ASN A 92 8.75 8.16 -8.35
C ASN A 92 7.82 7.58 -9.43
N ILE A 93 6.50 7.56 -9.20
CA ILE A 93 5.54 6.93 -10.10
C ILE A 93 5.65 7.43 -11.54
N GLY A 94 5.85 8.74 -11.74
CA GLY A 94 6.01 9.33 -13.08
C GLY A 94 7.21 8.79 -13.84
N GLU A 95 8.34 8.60 -13.16
CA GLU A 95 9.56 8.04 -13.76
C GLU A 95 9.39 6.54 -14.04
N CYS A 96 8.89 5.77 -13.07
CA CYS A 96 8.70 4.32 -13.20
C CYS A 96 7.72 3.99 -14.32
N PHE A 97 6.55 4.61 -14.33
CA PHE A 97 5.56 4.40 -15.39
C PHE A 97 6.06 4.88 -16.75
N GLY A 98 6.79 6.01 -16.78
CA GLY A 98 7.42 6.48 -18.01
C GLY A 98 8.44 5.49 -18.60
N LYS A 99 9.11 4.70 -17.75
CA LYS A 99 10.03 3.62 -18.13
C LYS A 99 9.34 2.26 -18.37
N GLY A 100 8.02 2.17 -18.19
CA GLY A 100 7.26 0.93 -18.34
C GLY A 100 7.44 -0.05 -17.19
N THR A 101 7.73 0.45 -15.98
CA THR A 101 7.89 -0.36 -14.77
C THR A 101 6.76 -0.07 -13.78
N ALA A 102 6.14 -1.11 -13.26
CA ALA A 102 5.13 -1.01 -12.21
C ALA A 102 5.29 -2.14 -11.19
N THR A 103 4.98 -1.85 -9.93
CA THR A 103 4.86 -2.87 -8.88
C THR A 103 3.38 -3.11 -8.65
N PHE A 104 2.93 -4.29 -8.99
CA PHE A 104 1.54 -4.68 -8.84
C PHE A 104 1.24 -5.05 -7.39
N MET A 105 0.08 -4.64 -6.91
CA MET A 105 -0.42 -4.99 -5.60
C MET A 105 -1.68 -5.83 -5.76
N ILE A 106 -1.62 -7.08 -5.33
CA ILE A 106 -2.72 -8.05 -5.44
C ILE A 106 -3.53 -8.14 -4.14
N MET A 107 -4.68 -8.79 -4.22
CA MET A 107 -5.64 -9.01 -3.13
C MET A 107 -6.33 -7.72 -2.65
N GLY A 108 -6.43 -6.74 -3.55
CA GLY A 108 -7.14 -5.49 -3.32
C GLY A 108 -6.27 -4.38 -2.72
N ASP A 109 -6.93 -3.36 -2.19
CA ASP A 109 -6.35 -2.09 -1.76
C ASP A 109 -6.58 -1.77 -0.26
N LYS A 110 -7.12 -2.74 0.49
CA LYS A 110 -7.38 -2.64 1.92
C LYS A 110 -6.57 -3.69 2.68
N CYS A 111 -5.67 -3.22 3.53
CA CYS A 111 -4.79 -4.06 4.34
C CYS A 111 -5.43 -4.35 5.70
N THR A 112 -5.27 -5.56 6.23
CA THR A 112 -5.72 -5.91 7.61
C THR A 112 -4.87 -5.21 8.68
N ARG A 113 -3.68 -4.69 8.33
CA ARG A 113 -2.73 -4.08 9.27
C ARG A 113 -2.62 -2.57 9.12
N ARG A 114 -2.09 -1.91 10.19
CA ARG A 114 -1.95 -0.46 10.31
C ARG A 114 -0.51 -0.03 10.49
N CYS A 115 0.41 -0.55 9.68
CA CYS A 115 1.82 -0.17 9.78
C CYS A 115 1.99 1.35 9.66
N PRO A 116 2.63 2.03 10.63
CA PRO A 116 2.67 3.50 10.67
C PRO A 116 3.49 4.12 9.53
N PHE A 117 4.44 3.37 8.98
CA PHE A 117 5.30 3.78 7.87
C PHE A 117 4.69 3.54 6.48
N CYS A 118 3.58 2.78 6.40
CA CYS A 118 2.96 2.38 5.14
C CYS A 118 1.76 3.28 4.82
N ASP A 119 1.66 3.79 3.60
CA ASP A 119 0.54 4.64 3.17
C ASP A 119 -0.64 3.85 2.56
N VAL A 120 -0.50 2.53 2.38
CA VAL A 120 -1.60 1.67 1.94
C VAL A 120 -2.76 1.71 2.95
N GLY A 121 -3.97 1.80 2.44
CA GLY A 121 -5.17 1.93 3.27
C GLY A 121 -5.43 0.72 4.16
N HIS A 122 -5.91 0.97 5.38
CA HIS A 122 -6.38 -0.07 6.29
C HIS A 122 -7.90 -0.19 6.21
N GLY A 123 -8.40 -1.42 6.36
CA GLY A 123 -9.84 -1.71 6.42
C GLY A 123 -10.11 -3.20 6.40
N ARG A 124 -11.39 -3.56 6.35
CA ARG A 124 -11.80 -4.93 6.07
C ARG A 124 -11.61 -5.20 4.57
N PRO A 125 -10.75 -6.14 4.18
CA PRO A 125 -10.55 -6.46 2.77
C PRO A 125 -11.84 -7.01 2.13
N ASP A 126 -11.99 -6.73 0.84
CA ASP A 126 -13.02 -7.35 0.03
C ASP A 126 -12.66 -8.83 -0.27
N PRO A 127 -13.63 -9.68 -0.66
CA PRO A 127 -13.33 -11.01 -1.15
C PRO A 127 -12.30 -11.00 -2.27
N LEU A 128 -11.49 -12.05 -2.39
CA LEU A 128 -10.53 -12.19 -3.49
C LEU A 128 -11.26 -12.19 -4.83
N ASP A 129 -10.75 -11.42 -5.78
CA ASP A 129 -11.21 -11.48 -7.16
C ASP A 129 -10.58 -12.69 -7.85
N VAL A 130 -11.41 -13.65 -8.22
CA VAL A 130 -11.00 -14.89 -8.92
C VAL A 130 -10.39 -14.60 -10.30
N ASN A 131 -10.66 -13.43 -10.88
CA ASN A 131 -10.13 -13.02 -12.17
C ASN A 131 -8.81 -12.26 -12.05
N GLU A 132 -8.40 -11.82 -10.86
CA GLU A 132 -7.19 -11.02 -10.66
C GLU A 132 -5.93 -11.68 -11.22
N PRO A 133 -5.67 -13.01 -11.03
CA PRO A 133 -4.52 -13.67 -11.63
C PRO A 133 -4.48 -13.57 -13.16
N GLY A 134 -5.63 -13.75 -13.81
CA GLY A 134 -5.77 -13.62 -15.26
C GLY A 134 -5.58 -12.18 -15.74
N ASN A 135 -6.19 -11.22 -15.05
CA ASN A 135 -6.07 -9.80 -15.34
C ASN A 135 -4.62 -9.32 -15.20
N LEU A 136 -3.93 -9.78 -14.16
CA LEU A 136 -2.51 -9.48 -13.93
C LEU A 136 -1.64 -10.03 -15.07
N ALA A 137 -1.82 -11.30 -15.42
CA ALA A 137 -1.06 -11.94 -16.50
C ALA A 137 -1.28 -11.24 -17.86
N ASN A 138 -2.54 -10.90 -18.18
CA ASN A 138 -2.88 -10.14 -19.37
C ASN A 138 -2.18 -8.78 -19.41
N THR A 139 -2.17 -8.07 -18.29
CA THR A 139 -1.52 -6.75 -18.18
C THR A 139 -0.02 -6.86 -18.37
N ILE A 140 0.64 -7.83 -17.72
CA ILE A 140 2.08 -8.07 -17.87
C ILE A 140 2.44 -8.36 -19.33
N ALA A 141 1.63 -9.18 -20.01
CA ALA A 141 1.81 -9.51 -21.42
C ALA A 141 1.61 -8.28 -22.34
N GLN A 142 0.55 -7.47 -22.11
CA GLN A 142 0.30 -6.25 -22.87
C GLN A 142 1.43 -5.23 -22.70
N LEU A 143 1.96 -5.10 -21.49
CA LEU A 143 3.08 -4.21 -21.19
C LEU A 143 4.44 -4.75 -21.65
N LYS A 144 4.50 -6.04 -22.07
CA LYS A 144 5.72 -6.74 -22.49
C LYS A 144 6.84 -6.63 -21.46
N LEU A 145 6.50 -6.81 -20.19
CA LEU A 145 7.46 -6.68 -19.11
C LEU A 145 8.46 -7.84 -19.12
N LYS A 146 9.74 -7.51 -18.97
CA LYS A 146 10.81 -8.52 -18.79
C LYS A 146 10.99 -8.90 -17.33
N TYR A 147 10.57 -8.01 -16.42
CA TYR A 147 10.65 -8.16 -14.99
C TYR A 147 9.42 -7.54 -14.33
N VAL A 148 8.82 -8.24 -13.39
CA VAL A 148 7.66 -7.77 -12.65
C VAL A 148 7.83 -8.00 -11.17
N VAL A 149 7.45 -7.00 -10.37
CA VAL A 149 7.32 -7.15 -8.92
C VAL A 149 5.84 -7.26 -8.57
N ILE A 150 5.49 -8.31 -7.84
CA ILE A 150 4.15 -8.56 -7.33
C ILE A 150 4.21 -8.50 -5.81
N THR A 151 3.49 -7.58 -5.23
CA THR A 151 3.32 -7.49 -3.77
C THR A 151 1.84 -7.61 -3.41
N SER A 152 1.52 -7.57 -2.13
CA SER A 152 0.13 -7.64 -1.67
C SER A 152 -0.12 -6.76 -0.46
N VAL A 153 -1.39 -6.55 -0.16
CA VAL A 153 -1.83 -6.18 1.19
C VAL A 153 -1.72 -7.39 2.12
N ASP A 154 -1.62 -7.15 3.44
CA ASP A 154 -1.76 -8.22 4.42
C ASP A 154 -3.22 -8.73 4.44
N ARG A 155 -3.36 -10.03 4.43
CA ARG A 155 -4.64 -10.75 4.44
C ARG A 155 -4.71 -11.71 5.63
N ASP A 156 -4.58 -11.14 6.84
CA ASP A 156 -4.70 -11.92 8.09
C ASP A 156 -6.08 -12.57 8.27
N ASP A 157 -7.06 -12.16 7.47
CA ASP A 157 -8.40 -12.75 7.36
C ASP A 157 -8.43 -14.09 6.62
N LEU A 158 -7.41 -14.40 5.80
CA LEU A 158 -7.30 -15.64 5.05
C LEU A 158 -6.51 -16.71 5.84
N ARG A 159 -6.88 -17.98 5.67
CA ARG A 159 -6.26 -19.10 6.40
C ARG A 159 -4.79 -19.33 6.04
N ASP A 160 -4.40 -18.94 4.83
CA ASP A 160 -3.04 -19.08 4.27
C ASP A 160 -2.34 -17.74 4.11
N GLY A 161 -2.94 -16.65 4.60
CA GLY A 161 -2.43 -15.29 4.44
C GLY A 161 -2.39 -14.80 2.99
N GLY A 162 -3.05 -15.49 2.07
CA GLY A 162 -3.09 -15.19 0.63
C GLY A 162 -1.99 -15.89 -0.19
N ALA A 163 -1.27 -16.86 0.39
CA ALA A 163 -0.20 -17.58 -0.32
C ALA A 163 -0.69 -18.28 -1.59
N GLN A 164 -1.89 -18.90 -1.58
CA GLN A 164 -2.45 -19.54 -2.75
C GLN A 164 -2.71 -18.54 -3.88
N HIS A 165 -3.16 -17.35 -3.55
CA HIS A 165 -3.40 -16.31 -4.55
C HIS A 165 -2.12 -15.82 -5.23
N PHE A 166 -0.99 -15.75 -4.50
CA PHE A 166 0.33 -15.53 -5.11
C PHE A 166 0.68 -16.64 -6.11
N VAL A 167 0.47 -17.91 -5.74
CA VAL A 167 0.71 -19.07 -6.62
C VAL A 167 -0.10 -18.96 -7.90
N ASP A 168 -1.38 -18.59 -7.79
CA ASP A 168 -2.27 -18.47 -8.94
C ASP A 168 -1.82 -17.31 -9.85
N CYS A 169 -1.39 -16.18 -9.30
CA CYS A 169 -0.82 -15.06 -10.05
C CYS A 169 0.50 -15.44 -10.76
N ILE A 170 1.39 -16.16 -10.09
CA ILE A 170 2.65 -16.62 -10.67
C ILE A 170 2.39 -17.58 -11.83
N ARG A 171 1.50 -18.56 -11.64
CA ARG A 171 1.15 -19.54 -12.69
C ARG A 171 0.53 -18.87 -13.90
N ALA A 172 -0.44 -17.98 -13.69
CA ALA A 172 -1.09 -17.25 -14.78
C ALA A 172 -0.07 -16.40 -15.55
N THR A 173 0.82 -15.69 -14.85
CA THR A 173 1.87 -14.87 -15.45
C THR A 173 2.84 -15.72 -16.28
N ARG A 174 3.32 -16.85 -15.76
CA ARG A 174 4.22 -17.75 -16.47
C ARG A 174 3.59 -18.39 -17.70
N ALA A 175 2.28 -18.69 -17.63
CA ALA A 175 1.55 -19.25 -18.78
C ALA A 175 1.45 -18.26 -19.95
N GLN A 176 1.27 -16.97 -19.68
CA GLN A 176 1.12 -15.95 -20.73
C GLN A 176 2.43 -15.26 -21.11
N SER A 177 3.37 -15.16 -20.19
CA SER A 177 4.64 -14.47 -20.36
C SER A 177 5.82 -15.29 -19.82
N PRO A 178 6.16 -16.44 -20.43
CA PRO A 178 7.14 -17.39 -19.89
C PRO A 178 8.56 -16.82 -19.77
N GLY A 179 8.86 -15.73 -20.48
CA GLY A 179 10.17 -15.05 -20.40
C GLY A 179 10.25 -13.93 -19.36
N THR A 180 9.15 -13.65 -18.65
CA THR A 180 9.13 -12.62 -17.61
C THR A 180 9.70 -13.16 -16.31
N GLN A 181 10.69 -12.46 -15.74
CA GLN A 181 11.14 -12.74 -14.37
C GLN A 181 10.15 -12.21 -13.35
N ILE A 182 9.82 -13.04 -12.38
CA ILE A 182 8.81 -12.73 -11.36
C ILE A 182 9.48 -12.61 -10.00
N GLU A 183 9.43 -11.42 -9.44
CA GLU A 183 9.75 -11.15 -8.04
C GLU A 183 8.46 -11.03 -7.24
N ILE A 184 8.43 -11.62 -6.05
CA ILE A 184 7.37 -11.38 -5.09
C ILE A 184 7.91 -10.70 -3.84
N LEU A 185 7.15 -9.74 -3.30
CA LEU A 185 7.36 -9.17 -1.97
C LEU A 185 6.19 -9.61 -1.09
N THR A 186 6.46 -10.58 -0.23
CA THR A 186 5.44 -11.22 0.60
C THR A 186 5.25 -10.53 1.95
N PRO A 187 4.04 -10.60 2.54
CA PRO A 187 3.84 -10.32 3.95
C PRO A 187 4.54 -11.37 4.83
N ASP A 188 4.59 -11.14 6.15
CA ASP A 188 5.16 -12.08 7.12
C ASP A 188 4.28 -13.30 7.41
N PHE A 189 3.09 -13.38 6.79
CA PHE A 189 2.07 -14.42 6.96
C PHE A 189 1.65 -14.70 8.42
N ARG A 190 2.15 -13.99 9.37
CA ARG A 190 1.81 -13.95 10.80
C ARG A 190 1.30 -15.25 11.40
N GLY A 191 2.22 -16.18 11.72
CA GLY A 191 1.92 -17.48 12.32
C GLY A 191 1.31 -18.49 11.34
N ARG A 192 1.44 -18.24 10.03
CA ARG A 192 1.08 -19.14 8.93
C ARG A 192 2.22 -19.31 7.93
N ASP A 193 3.40 -18.86 8.30
CA ASP A 193 4.61 -18.80 7.49
C ASP A 193 5.00 -20.16 6.94
N GLU A 194 5.04 -21.22 7.75
CA GLU A 194 5.33 -22.58 7.29
C GLU A 194 4.33 -23.04 6.22
N ARG A 195 3.03 -22.84 6.48
CA ARG A 195 1.97 -23.20 5.55
C ARG A 195 2.03 -22.39 4.26
N ALA A 196 2.27 -21.09 4.37
CA ALA A 196 2.37 -20.20 3.22
C ALA A 196 3.57 -20.55 2.33
N LEU A 197 4.73 -20.82 2.95
CA LEU A 197 5.93 -21.27 2.23
C LEU A 197 5.72 -22.60 1.53
N GLU A 198 5.04 -23.58 2.17
CA GLU A 198 4.72 -24.84 1.54
C GLU A 198 3.83 -24.68 0.31
N ILE A 199 2.85 -23.78 0.36
CA ILE A 199 2.00 -23.45 -0.78
C ILE A 199 2.83 -22.78 -1.89
N LEU A 200 3.69 -21.80 -1.56
CA LEU A 200 4.52 -21.08 -2.53
C LEU A 200 5.50 -21.99 -3.28
N LYS A 201 5.96 -23.07 -2.68
CA LYS A 201 6.80 -24.09 -3.35
C LYS A 201 6.13 -24.70 -4.59
N ALA A 202 4.80 -24.67 -4.68
CA ALA A 202 4.08 -25.19 -5.85
C ALA A 202 4.25 -24.34 -7.12
N ALA A 203 4.64 -23.07 -6.99
CA ALA A 203 5.01 -22.18 -8.07
C ALA A 203 6.03 -21.14 -7.56
N PRO A 204 7.31 -21.53 -7.38
CA PRO A 204 8.29 -20.63 -6.81
C PRO A 204 8.54 -19.42 -7.74
N PRO A 205 8.66 -18.19 -7.20
CA PRO A 205 9.08 -17.04 -7.96
C PRO A 205 10.58 -17.14 -8.33
N ASP A 206 11.05 -16.25 -9.21
CA ASP A 206 12.47 -16.15 -9.52
C ASP A 206 13.23 -15.42 -8.40
N VAL A 207 12.57 -14.47 -7.75
CA VAL A 207 13.07 -13.74 -6.59
C VAL A 207 11.97 -13.64 -5.52
N MET A 208 12.33 -13.92 -4.28
CA MET A 208 11.45 -13.76 -3.13
C MET A 208 12.03 -12.75 -2.16
N ASN A 209 11.29 -11.68 -1.91
CA ASN A 209 11.62 -10.63 -0.95
C ASN A 209 10.65 -10.64 0.22
N HIS A 210 11.16 -10.23 1.37
CA HIS A 210 10.39 -10.06 2.59
C HIS A 210 10.93 -8.88 3.39
N ASN A 211 10.04 -8.06 3.97
CA ASN A 211 10.41 -6.98 4.89
C ASN A 211 10.47 -7.51 6.33
N LEU A 212 11.61 -7.32 6.99
CA LEU A 212 11.86 -7.69 8.38
C LEU A 212 11.46 -6.56 9.34
#